data_450d84792edb0b826e8de29914e25d6a
#
_entry.id   450d84792edb0b826e8de29914e25d6a
#
_cell.length_a   1.000
_cell.length_b   1.000
_cell.length_c   1.000
_cell.angle_alpha   90.00
_cell.angle_beta   90.00
_cell.angle_gamma   90.00
#
_symmetry.space_group_name_H-M   'P 1'
#
loop_
_entity.id
_entity.type
_entity.pdbx_description
1 polymer ?
#
loop_
_entity_poly.entity_id
_entity_poly.type
_entity_poly.pdbx_seq_one_letter_code
_entity_poly.pdbx_strand_id
1 'polypeptide(L)'
;ELHGIYGYFLKGFMNACDYLASGSKYEILSAVKNGDLYTFDSLRKTQLIASKTKGSSFLIAPTGSGKTEASFLWADNNQTDNFSKRIFYVLPFTASINAMYNRLVKDLGSDELVGISHGKASYFIYKSVESGDYDESNFETKRIQNSTKKIYRPYKILTPFQLIKFFFGVKGFEMGLSELTNSLLILDEIHAYDARVTCLLLESLKILKSKF
;
A
#
# COMPACT_ATOMS: atom_id res chain seq x y z
N GLU A 1 -6.03 -11.76 -26.48
CA GLU A 1 -6.35 -11.15 -25.16
C GLU A 1 -5.12 -11.10 -24.23
N LEU A 2 -4.28 -12.15 -24.18
CA LEU A 2 -3.06 -12.14 -23.36
C LEU A 2 -2.09 -11.01 -23.75
N HIS A 3 -1.92 -10.72 -25.03
CA HIS A 3 -1.04 -9.65 -25.51
C HIS A 3 -1.46 -8.26 -25.02
N GLY A 4 -2.76 -8.01 -24.84
CA GLY A 4 -3.27 -6.73 -24.32
C GLY A 4 -2.84 -6.48 -22.87
N ILE A 5 -2.89 -7.51 -22.01
CA ILE A 5 -2.51 -7.38 -20.59
C ILE A 5 -1.01 -7.13 -20.45
N TYR A 6 -0.18 -7.86 -21.17
CA TYR A 6 1.28 -7.60 -21.17
C TYR A 6 1.62 -6.21 -21.69
N GLY A 7 0.85 -5.69 -22.68
CA GLY A 7 1.01 -4.32 -23.16
C GLY A 7 0.75 -3.28 -22.07
N TYR A 8 -0.28 -3.47 -21.23
CA TYR A 8 -0.53 -2.59 -20.09
C TYR A 8 0.58 -2.65 -19.05
N PHE A 9 1.12 -3.83 -18.78
CA PHE A 9 2.25 -3.98 -17.87
C PHE A 9 3.48 -3.26 -18.38
N LEU A 10 3.87 -3.52 -19.61
CA LEU A 10 5.04 -2.91 -20.21
C LEU A 10 4.91 -1.39 -20.20
N LYS A 11 3.76 -0.86 -20.59
CA LYS A 11 3.48 0.58 -20.55
C LYS A 11 3.53 1.13 -19.13
N GLY A 12 2.93 0.44 -18.16
CA GLY A 12 2.95 0.84 -16.76
C GLY A 12 4.36 0.85 -16.18
N PHE A 13 5.15 -0.15 -16.51
CA PHE A 13 6.55 -0.26 -16.08
C PHE A 13 7.43 0.82 -16.73
N MET A 14 7.29 1.05 -18.04
CA MET A 14 8.02 2.13 -18.73
C MET A 14 7.68 3.50 -18.15
N ASN A 15 6.40 3.79 -17.92
CA ASN A 15 5.97 5.03 -17.28
C ASN A 15 6.57 5.16 -15.87
N ALA A 16 6.62 4.07 -15.11
CA ALA A 16 7.22 4.09 -13.77
C ALA A 16 8.73 4.40 -13.83
N CYS A 17 9.47 3.81 -14.77
CA CYS A 17 10.88 4.10 -14.98
C CYS A 17 11.12 5.56 -15.39
N ASP A 18 10.31 6.09 -16.30
CA ASP A 18 10.39 7.49 -16.72
C ASP A 18 10.14 8.46 -15.55
N TYR A 19 9.12 8.19 -14.75
CA TYR A 19 8.86 8.98 -13.56
C TYR A 19 9.97 8.90 -12.49
N LEU A 20 10.58 7.74 -12.30
CA LEU A 20 11.70 7.57 -11.37
C LEU A 20 12.93 8.35 -11.88
N ALA A 21 13.27 8.20 -13.16
CA ALA A 21 14.38 8.91 -13.79
C ALA A 21 14.18 10.44 -13.72
N SER A 22 13.00 10.93 -14.07
CA SER A 22 12.64 12.37 -13.99
C SER A 22 12.68 12.91 -12.55
N GLY A 23 12.48 12.03 -11.54
CA GLY A 23 12.57 12.39 -10.12
C GLY A 23 13.96 12.15 -9.52
N SER A 24 14.98 11.87 -10.33
CA SER A 24 16.35 11.50 -9.87
C SER A 24 16.35 10.39 -8.82
N LYS A 25 15.42 9.44 -8.93
CA LYS A 25 15.32 8.25 -8.07
C LYS A 25 15.80 7.03 -8.87
N TYR A 26 16.95 6.52 -8.51
CA TYR A 26 17.61 5.40 -9.24
C TYR A 26 17.39 4.05 -8.57
N GLU A 27 16.82 4.04 -7.37
CA GLU A 27 16.52 2.83 -6.61
C GLU A 27 15.07 2.79 -6.17
N ILE A 28 14.49 1.60 -6.21
CA ILE A 28 13.17 1.33 -5.65
C ILE A 28 13.37 0.88 -4.20
N LEU A 29 12.73 1.56 -3.27
CA LEU A 29 12.82 1.20 -1.87
C LEU A 29 12.14 -0.15 -1.60
N SER A 30 12.79 -0.96 -0.80
CA SER A 30 12.27 -2.26 -0.35
C SER A 30 11.47 -2.14 0.93
N ALA A 31 10.46 -2.98 1.09
CA ALA A 31 9.79 -3.10 2.38
C ALA A 31 10.77 -3.68 3.41
N VAL A 32 10.74 -3.09 4.60
CA VAL A 32 11.54 -3.57 5.74
C VAL A 32 10.96 -4.91 6.19
N LYS A 33 11.79 -5.86 6.61
CA LYS A 33 11.33 -7.09 7.24
C LYS A 33 10.67 -6.73 8.58
N ASN A 34 9.43 -7.16 8.75
CA ASN A 34 8.64 -6.73 9.91
C ASN A 34 9.09 -7.38 11.22
N GLY A 35 9.90 -8.42 11.17
CA GLY A 35 10.60 -8.93 12.35
C GLY A 35 11.50 -7.86 13.00
N ASP A 36 11.97 -6.90 12.21
CA ASP A 36 12.75 -5.77 12.70
C ASP A 36 11.84 -4.59 13.15
N LEU A 37 10.58 -4.55 12.68
CA LEU A 37 9.61 -3.50 13.01
C LEU A 37 8.93 -3.71 14.37
N TYR A 38 8.65 -4.93 14.72
CA TYR A 38 7.88 -5.29 15.90
C TYR A 38 8.65 -6.30 16.76
N THR A 39 9.50 -5.78 17.63
CA THR A 39 10.12 -6.59 18.70
C THR A 39 9.11 -6.77 19.83
N PHE A 40 8.47 -7.92 19.90
CA PHE A 40 7.60 -8.29 21.00
C PHE A 40 8.29 -9.30 21.90
N ASP A 41 8.23 -9.11 23.22
CA ASP A 41 8.69 -10.11 24.19
C ASP A 41 7.92 -11.42 24.05
N SER A 42 6.65 -11.33 23.64
CA SER A 42 5.81 -12.49 23.31
C SER A 42 4.72 -12.15 22.32
N LEU A 43 4.48 -13.03 21.35
CA LEU A 43 3.39 -12.89 20.39
C LEU A 43 2.08 -13.41 20.98
N ARG A 44 0.99 -12.67 20.75
CA ARG A 44 -0.36 -13.19 21.01
C ARG A 44 -0.66 -14.36 20.07
N LYS A 45 -1.58 -15.23 20.45
CA LYS A 45 -1.96 -16.41 19.65
C LYS A 45 -2.29 -16.09 18.20
N THR A 46 -3.07 -15.02 17.95
CA THR A 46 -3.42 -14.57 16.61
C THR A 46 -2.21 -14.10 15.81
N GLN A 47 -1.29 -13.38 16.43
CA GLN A 47 -0.04 -12.91 15.82
C GLN A 47 0.88 -14.08 15.49
N LEU A 48 1.00 -15.06 16.41
CA LEU A 48 1.79 -16.27 16.18
C LEU A 48 1.24 -17.11 15.01
N ILE A 49 -0.07 -17.24 14.90
CA ILE A 49 -0.70 -17.93 13.75
C ILE A 49 -0.43 -17.16 12.46
N ALA A 50 -0.66 -15.84 12.46
CA ALA A 50 -0.44 -15.00 11.28
C ALA A 50 1.02 -15.05 10.79
N SER A 51 2.00 -15.00 11.70
CA SER A 51 3.42 -15.07 11.37
C SER A 51 3.88 -16.39 10.73
N LYS A 52 3.04 -17.43 10.78
CA LYS A 52 3.31 -18.76 10.18
C LYS A 52 2.42 -19.06 8.97
N THR A 53 1.41 -18.22 8.71
CA THR A 53 0.43 -18.47 7.63
C THR A 53 0.98 -18.03 6.28
N LYS A 54 1.02 -18.95 5.33
CA LYS A 54 1.37 -18.69 3.92
C LYS A 54 0.12 -18.51 3.06
N GLY A 55 0.24 -17.68 2.02
CA GLY A 55 -0.84 -17.42 1.08
C GLY A 55 -1.96 -16.54 1.64
N SER A 56 -3.08 -16.50 0.95
CA SER A 56 -4.24 -15.68 1.34
C SER A 56 -4.94 -16.24 2.56
N SER A 57 -5.34 -15.38 3.49
CA SER A 57 -6.00 -15.79 4.73
C SER A 57 -7.03 -14.76 5.20
N PHE A 58 -7.94 -15.19 6.07
CA PHE A 58 -8.87 -14.33 6.80
C PHE A 58 -8.50 -14.33 8.28
N LEU A 59 -8.40 -13.13 8.86
CA LEU A 59 -8.20 -12.95 10.29
C LEU A 59 -9.46 -12.35 10.93
N ILE A 60 -10.11 -13.12 11.78
CA ILE A 60 -11.24 -12.66 12.61
C ILE A 60 -10.75 -12.58 14.05
N ALA A 61 -10.72 -11.38 14.59
CA ALA A 61 -10.25 -11.15 15.95
C ALA A 61 -10.88 -9.87 16.53
N PRO A 62 -11.09 -9.77 17.85
CA PRO A 62 -11.70 -8.60 18.47
C PRO A 62 -10.82 -7.35 18.32
N THR A 63 -11.43 -6.17 18.51
CA THR A 63 -10.71 -4.90 18.55
C THR A 63 -9.67 -4.91 19.67
N GLY A 64 -8.50 -4.33 19.44
CA GLY A 64 -7.40 -4.32 20.40
C GLY A 64 -6.62 -5.63 20.54
N SER A 65 -6.95 -6.65 19.72
CA SER A 65 -6.22 -7.95 19.75
C SER A 65 -4.85 -7.93 19.04
N GLY A 66 -4.47 -6.82 18.42
CA GLY A 66 -3.23 -6.72 17.65
C GLY A 66 -3.37 -7.20 16.20
N LYS A 67 -4.55 -6.99 15.58
CA LYS A 67 -4.81 -7.35 14.15
C LYS A 67 -3.83 -6.70 13.20
N THR A 68 -3.51 -5.43 13.42
CA THR A 68 -2.57 -4.68 12.56
C THR A 68 -1.20 -5.33 12.57
N GLU A 69 -0.65 -5.59 13.75
CA GLU A 69 0.65 -6.26 13.90
C GLU A 69 0.60 -7.68 13.31
N ALA A 70 -0.49 -8.42 13.53
CA ALA A 70 -0.68 -9.74 12.94
C ALA A 70 -0.67 -9.69 11.39
N SER A 71 -1.29 -8.66 10.79
CA SER A 71 -1.30 -8.51 9.33
C SER A 71 0.09 -8.22 8.76
N PHE A 72 0.91 -7.45 9.45
CA PHE A 72 2.29 -7.19 9.04
C PHE A 72 3.20 -8.41 9.27
N LEU A 73 3.02 -9.17 10.36
CA LEU A 73 3.72 -10.43 10.56
C LEU A 73 3.37 -11.47 9.49
N TRP A 74 2.10 -11.50 9.04
CA TRP A 74 1.69 -12.29 7.90
C TRP A 74 2.37 -11.80 6.61
N ALA A 75 2.43 -10.50 6.40
CA ALA A 75 3.06 -9.92 5.21
C ALA A 75 4.55 -10.25 5.17
N ASP A 76 5.26 -10.15 6.29
CA ASP A 76 6.67 -10.52 6.42
C ASP A 76 6.91 -12.00 6.06
N ASN A 77 6.12 -12.89 6.65
CA ASN A 77 6.19 -14.32 6.34
C ASN A 77 5.91 -14.64 4.86
N ASN A 78 5.17 -13.79 4.14
CA ASN A 78 4.86 -13.95 2.72
C ASN A 78 5.76 -13.15 1.79
N GLN A 79 6.79 -12.48 2.29
CA GLN A 79 7.88 -11.94 1.48
C GLN A 79 8.67 -13.08 0.83
N THR A 80 9.39 -12.78 -0.23
CA THR A 80 10.32 -13.69 -0.91
C THR A 80 11.75 -13.21 -0.71
N ASP A 81 12.70 -14.13 -0.64
CA ASP A 81 14.10 -13.79 -0.35
C ASP A 81 14.74 -12.92 -1.43
N ASN A 82 14.31 -13.07 -2.69
CA ASN A 82 14.89 -12.40 -3.82
C ASN A 82 14.29 -11.03 -4.16
N PHE A 83 13.03 -10.79 -3.77
CA PHE A 83 12.32 -9.54 -4.10
C PHE A 83 11.39 -9.13 -2.98
N SER A 84 11.56 -7.92 -2.48
CA SER A 84 10.64 -7.34 -1.53
C SER A 84 9.31 -6.99 -2.22
N LYS A 85 8.22 -7.64 -1.79
CA LYS A 85 6.87 -7.35 -2.27
C LYS A 85 6.36 -6.06 -1.65
N ARG A 86 5.71 -5.22 -2.44
CA ARG A 86 5.00 -4.05 -1.93
C ARG A 86 3.83 -4.46 -1.07
N ILE A 87 3.53 -3.65 -0.06
CA ILE A 87 2.41 -3.86 0.84
C ILE A 87 1.38 -2.77 0.62
N PHE A 88 0.19 -3.16 0.18
CA PHE A 88 -0.97 -2.28 0.05
C PHE A 88 -1.90 -2.52 1.25
N TYR A 89 -2.05 -1.49 2.07
CA TYR A 89 -2.95 -1.49 3.21
C TYR A 89 -4.23 -0.71 2.88
N VAL A 90 -5.35 -1.40 2.80
CA VAL A 90 -6.63 -0.83 2.33
C VAL A 90 -7.55 -0.64 3.51
N LEU A 91 -8.01 0.60 3.70
CA LEU A 91 -8.88 1.02 4.79
C LEU A 91 -10.11 1.78 4.27
N PRO A 92 -11.28 1.62 4.89
CA PRO A 92 -12.53 2.23 4.41
C PRO A 92 -12.58 3.76 4.59
N PHE A 93 -11.95 4.27 5.66
CA PHE A 93 -12.12 5.65 6.08
C PHE A 93 -10.84 6.47 5.98
N THR A 94 -10.95 7.70 5.50
CA THR A 94 -9.82 8.64 5.38
C THR A 94 -9.12 8.88 6.73
N ALA A 95 -9.88 8.98 7.82
CA ALA A 95 -9.31 9.16 9.16
C ALA A 95 -8.43 7.97 9.57
N SER A 96 -8.87 6.74 9.30
CA SER A 96 -8.10 5.53 9.57
C SER A 96 -6.84 5.44 8.70
N ILE A 97 -6.91 5.90 7.45
CA ILE A 97 -5.76 5.97 6.55
C ILE A 97 -4.71 6.93 7.10
N ASN A 98 -5.12 8.12 7.55
CA ASN A 98 -4.22 9.12 8.12
C ASN A 98 -3.57 8.61 9.41
N ALA A 99 -4.34 7.97 10.28
CA ALA A 99 -3.83 7.37 11.51
C ALA A 99 -2.81 6.26 11.21
N MET A 100 -3.10 5.40 10.24
CA MET A 100 -2.19 4.33 9.82
C MET A 100 -0.92 4.89 9.16
N TYR A 101 -1.03 5.94 8.35
CA TYR A 101 0.13 6.62 7.78
C TYR A 101 1.07 7.13 8.87
N ASN A 102 0.55 7.91 9.82
CA ASN A 102 1.35 8.44 10.93
C ASN A 102 2.00 7.34 11.76
N ARG A 103 1.25 6.25 12.00
CA ARG A 103 1.76 5.09 12.71
C ARG A 103 2.91 4.44 11.96
N LEU A 104 2.74 4.12 10.67
CA LEU A 104 3.79 3.47 9.88
C LEU A 104 5.02 4.36 9.69
N VAL A 105 4.84 5.65 9.48
CA VAL A 105 5.97 6.60 9.42
C VAL A 105 6.77 6.59 10.72
N LYS A 106 6.07 6.57 11.86
CA LYS A 106 6.72 6.49 13.18
C LYS A 106 7.43 5.15 13.38
N ASP A 107 6.76 4.03 13.07
CA ASP A 107 7.28 2.68 13.29
C ASP A 107 8.47 2.39 12.36
N LEU A 108 8.45 2.90 11.12
CA LEU A 108 9.51 2.76 10.12
C LEU A 108 10.63 3.79 10.24
N GLY A 109 10.41 4.87 10.98
CA GLY A 109 11.36 5.97 11.11
C GLY A 109 11.55 6.81 9.85
N SER A 110 10.73 6.61 8.81
CA SER A 110 10.85 7.32 7.52
C SER A 110 9.50 7.47 6.81
N ASP A 111 9.21 8.69 6.38
CA ASP A 111 8.07 9.00 5.52
C ASP A 111 8.29 8.61 4.07
N GLU A 112 9.55 8.43 3.64
CA GLU A 112 9.89 8.00 2.29
C GLU A 112 9.41 6.57 1.96
N LEU A 113 9.26 5.72 2.98
CA LEU A 113 8.80 4.35 2.82
C LEU A 113 7.29 4.24 2.64
N VAL A 114 6.51 5.23 3.09
CA VAL A 114 5.06 5.15 3.18
C VAL A 114 4.38 6.12 2.24
N GLY A 115 3.53 5.59 1.36
CA GLY A 115 2.66 6.37 0.48
C GLY A 115 1.21 6.37 0.99
N ILE A 116 0.51 7.48 0.77
CA ILE A 116 -0.89 7.66 1.11
C ILE A 116 -1.70 8.05 -0.12
N SER A 117 -2.86 7.42 -0.33
CA SER A 117 -3.73 7.72 -1.47
C SER A 117 -5.21 7.71 -1.07
N HIS A 118 -5.79 8.90 -0.97
CA HIS A 118 -7.22 9.14 -0.83
C HIS A 118 -7.60 10.52 -1.35
N GLY A 119 -8.90 10.84 -1.46
CA GLY A 119 -9.36 12.07 -2.09
C GLY A 119 -8.87 13.38 -1.44
N LYS A 120 -8.52 13.34 -0.17
CA LYS A 120 -8.03 14.50 0.62
C LYS A 120 -6.55 14.35 1.04
N ALA A 121 -5.81 13.45 0.44
CA ALA A 121 -4.41 13.19 0.82
C ALA A 121 -3.54 14.45 0.76
N SER A 122 -3.76 15.31 -0.24
CA SER A 122 -3.08 16.60 -0.37
C SER A 122 -3.20 17.48 0.85
N TYR A 123 -4.43 17.66 1.30
CA TYR A 123 -4.73 18.51 2.46
C TYR A 123 -4.15 17.93 3.75
N PHE A 124 -4.21 16.60 3.91
CA PHE A 124 -3.64 15.93 5.07
C PHE A 124 -2.12 16.11 5.15
N ILE A 125 -1.42 15.87 4.03
CA ILE A 125 0.04 16.00 3.95
C ILE A 125 0.44 17.46 4.18
N TYR A 126 -0.27 18.41 3.56
CA TYR A 126 -0.06 19.85 3.78
C TYR A 126 -0.10 20.20 5.26
N LYS A 127 -1.15 19.75 5.97
CA LYS A 127 -1.31 20.03 7.40
C LYS A 127 -0.23 19.38 8.28
N SER A 128 0.31 18.23 7.87
CA SER A 128 1.39 17.55 8.61
C SER A 128 2.73 18.30 8.52
N VAL A 129 2.91 19.10 7.47
CA VAL A 129 4.16 19.85 7.18
C VAL A 129 4.08 21.31 7.64
N GLU A 130 2.92 21.77 8.13
CA GLU A 130 2.59 23.18 8.46
C GLU A 130 3.41 23.80 9.60
N SER A 131 4.51 23.20 10.02
CA SER A 131 5.43 23.78 11.01
C SER A 131 6.57 24.61 10.41
N GLY A 132 6.58 24.83 9.09
CA GLY A 132 7.61 25.56 8.33
C GLY A 132 7.04 26.60 7.38
N ASP A 133 7.92 27.30 6.67
CA ASP A 133 7.59 28.38 5.74
C ASP A 133 6.59 27.95 4.67
N TYR A 134 5.63 28.80 4.33
CA TYR A 134 4.46 28.49 3.50
C TYR A 134 4.82 27.93 2.09
N ASP A 135 5.94 28.37 1.53
CA ASP A 135 6.43 27.89 0.23
C ASP A 135 7.12 26.53 0.28
N GLU A 136 7.86 26.24 1.32
CA GLU A 136 8.48 24.92 1.54
C GLU A 136 7.43 23.84 1.81
N SER A 137 6.38 24.15 2.57
CA SER A 137 5.30 23.21 2.87
C SER A 137 4.54 22.77 1.61
N ASN A 138 4.29 23.68 0.66
CA ASN A 138 3.67 23.38 -0.62
C ASN A 138 4.56 22.49 -1.51
N PHE A 139 5.86 22.75 -1.50
CA PHE A 139 6.84 21.96 -2.27
C PHE A 139 6.94 20.54 -1.71
N GLU A 140 7.07 20.38 -0.40
CA GLU A 140 7.10 19.09 0.28
C GLU A 140 5.81 18.30 0.07
N THR A 141 4.64 18.93 0.19
CA THR A 141 3.34 18.31 -0.09
C THR A 141 3.28 17.75 -1.51
N LYS A 142 3.70 18.54 -2.51
CA LYS A 142 3.76 18.09 -3.90
C LYS A 142 4.77 16.95 -4.09
N ARG A 143 5.92 17.03 -3.43
CA ARG A 143 6.97 15.99 -3.47
C ARG A 143 6.43 14.66 -2.92
N ILE A 144 5.80 14.67 -1.76
CA ILE A 144 5.22 13.48 -1.13
C ILE A 144 4.11 12.90 -1.99
N GLN A 145 3.20 13.72 -2.54
CA GLN A 145 2.14 13.27 -3.42
C GLN A 145 2.65 12.64 -4.72
N ASN A 146 3.63 13.28 -5.34
CA ASN A 146 4.24 12.77 -6.57
C ASN A 146 4.97 11.46 -6.31
N SER A 147 5.64 11.32 -5.17
CA SER A 147 6.30 10.08 -4.76
C SER A 147 5.30 8.98 -4.41
N THR A 148 4.13 9.32 -3.85
CA THR A 148 3.07 8.36 -3.54
C THR A 148 2.48 7.73 -4.81
N LYS A 149 2.41 8.50 -5.89
CA LYS A 149 1.92 8.01 -7.19
C LYS A 149 2.94 7.17 -7.95
N LYS A 150 4.18 7.09 -7.47
CA LYS A 150 5.27 6.38 -8.13
C LYS A 150 5.47 5.00 -7.50
N ILE A 151 6.03 4.09 -8.27
CA ILE A 151 6.41 2.73 -7.88
C ILE A 151 7.47 2.68 -6.75
N TYR A 152 7.95 3.82 -6.31
CA TYR A 152 9.07 4.02 -5.41
C TYR A 152 8.82 3.53 -3.98
N ARG A 153 7.61 3.78 -3.42
CA ARG A 153 7.30 3.51 -2.01
C ARG A 153 6.82 2.09 -1.78
N PRO A 154 7.44 1.33 -0.86
CA PRO A 154 7.08 -0.06 -0.61
C PRO A 154 5.76 -0.24 0.15
N TYR A 155 5.37 0.71 0.99
CA TYR A 155 4.10 0.68 1.71
C TYR A 155 3.13 1.70 1.13
N LYS A 156 1.92 1.27 0.81
CA LYS A 156 0.85 2.15 0.31
C LYS A 156 -0.43 1.96 1.09
N ILE A 157 -0.91 3.06 1.66
CA ILE A 157 -2.18 3.09 2.39
C ILE A 157 -3.21 3.81 1.53
N LEU A 158 -4.32 3.15 1.25
CA LEU A 158 -5.30 3.67 0.31
C LEU A 158 -6.73 3.25 0.64
N THR A 159 -7.70 3.94 0.02
CA THR A 159 -9.10 3.52 0.07
C THR A 159 -9.37 2.39 -0.93
N PRO A 160 -10.44 1.59 -0.73
CA PRO A 160 -10.90 0.62 -1.72
C PRO A 160 -11.11 1.24 -3.11
N PHE A 161 -11.64 2.45 -3.16
CA PHE A 161 -11.88 3.17 -4.40
C PHE A 161 -10.59 3.47 -5.18
N GLN A 162 -9.49 3.76 -4.49
CA GLN A 162 -8.21 4.00 -5.17
C GLN A 162 -7.65 2.71 -5.75
N LEU A 163 -7.83 1.57 -5.07
CA LEU A 163 -7.46 0.25 -5.60
C LEU A 163 -8.29 -0.11 -6.84
N ILE A 164 -9.61 -0.01 -6.71
CA ILE A 164 -10.57 -0.34 -7.78
C ILE A 164 -10.33 0.48 -9.04
N LYS A 165 -9.93 1.75 -8.94
CA LYS A 165 -9.63 2.63 -10.09
C LYS A 165 -8.62 2.02 -11.07
N PHE A 166 -7.68 1.21 -10.62
CA PHE A 166 -6.71 0.56 -11.49
C PHE A 166 -7.35 -0.42 -12.47
N PHE A 167 -8.55 -0.94 -12.14
CA PHE A 167 -9.31 -1.87 -12.99
C PHE A 167 -10.32 -1.19 -13.92
N PHE A 168 -10.56 0.10 -13.73
CA PHE A 168 -11.52 0.87 -14.54
C PHE A 168 -10.87 1.74 -15.62
N GLY A 169 -9.60 1.55 -15.92
CA GLY A 169 -8.92 2.29 -16.98
C GLY A 169 -8.79 3.79 -16.73
N VAL A 170 -8.85 4.23 -15.47
CA VAL A 170 -8.64 5.64 -15.11
C VAL A 170 -7.19 6.02 -15.35
N LYS A 171 -6.92 7.23 -15.84
CA LYS A 171 -5.58 7.71 -16.21
C LYS A 171 -4.49 7.28 -15.20
N GLY A 172 -3.48 6.58 -15.69
CA GLY A 172 -2.39 6.01 -14.90
C GLY A 172 -2.68 4.62 -14.32
N PHE A 173 -3.76 3.97 -14.74
CA PHE A 173 -4.14 2.63 -14.27
C PHE A 173 -3.07 1.57 -14.59
N GLU A 174 -2.37 1.72 -15.70
CA GLU A 174 -1.33 0.78 -16.15
C GLU A 174 -0.19 0.69 -15.13
N MET A 175 0.24 1.85 -14.61
CA MET A 175 1.26 1.91 -13.56
C MET A 175 0.75 1.32 -12.26
N GLY A 176 -0.51 1.58 -11.89
CA GLY A 176 -1.14 0.98 -10.70
C GLY A 176 -1.24 -0.54 -10.79
N LEU A 177 -1.62 -1.09 -11.95
CA LEU A 177 -1.62 -2.54 -12.18
C LEU A 177 -0.21 -3.13 -12.07
N SER A 178 0.79 -2.47 -12.65
CA SER A 178 2.19 -2.91 -12.55
C SER A 178 2.69 -2.91 -11.10
N GLU A 179 2.25 -1.97 -10.28
CA GLU A 179 2.58 -1.93 -8.85
C GLU A 179 1.91 -3.05 -8.03
N LEU A 180 0.70 -3.45 -8.42
CA LEU A 180 -0.04 -4.53 -7.76
C LEU A 180 0.54 -5.91 -8.06
N THR A 181 1.30 -6.04 -9.15
CA THR A 181 1.95 -7.31 -9.49
C THR A 181 2.91 -7.72 -8.39
N ASN A 182 2.79 -8.98 -7.97
CA ASN A 182 3.61 -9.55 -6.91
C ASN A 182 3.61 -8.69 -5.62
N SER A 183 2.45 -8.10 -5.28
CA SER A 183 2.27 -7.34 -4.05
C SER A 183 1.50 -8.13 -2.99
N LEU A 184 1.54 -7.67 -1.76
CA LEU A 184 0.75 -8.16 -0.64
C LEU A 184 -0.37 -7.15 -0.34
N LEU A 185 -1.61 -7.63 -0.30
CA LEU A 185 -2.80 -6.83 -0.06
C LEU A 185 -3.36 -7.15 1.33
N ILE A 186 -3.45 -6.14 2.17
CA ILE A 186 -4.10 -6.20 3.47
C ILE A 186 -5.40 -5.39 3.37
N LEU A 187 -6.54 -6.08 3.44
CA LEU A 187 -7.85 -5.45 3.45
C LEU A 187 -8.36 -5.41 4.89
N ASP A 188 -8.31 -4.25 5.51
CA ASP A 188 -8.74 -4.09 6.90
C ASP A 188 -10.17 -3.55 6.98
N GLU A 189 -10.87 -3.87 8.06
CA GLU A 189 -12.25 -3.44 8.33
C GLU A 189 -13.22 -3.76 7.16
N ILE A 190 -13.09 -4.92 6.52
CA ILE A 190 -13.90 -5.31 5.33
C ILE A 190 -15.40 -5.17 5.59
N HIS A 191 -15.84 -5.37 6.84
CA HIS A 191 -17.24 -5.24 7.24
C HIS A 191 -17.79 -3.81 7.11
N ALA A 192 -16.94 -2.80 7.02
CA ALA A 192 -17.32 -1.40 6.86
C ALA A 192 -17.53 -1.01 5.38
N TYR A 193 -17.23 -1.90 4.42
CA TYR A 193 -17.48 -1.64 3.01
C TYR A 193 -18.93 -1.91 2.65
N ASP A 194 -19.53 -1.06 1.83
CA ASP A 194 -20.83 -1.37 1.26
C ASP A 194 -20.77 -2.58 0.31
N ALA A 195 -21.92 -3.19 0.03
CA ALA A 195 -21.98 -4.41 -0.77
C ALA A 195 -21.43 -4.23 -2.20
N ARG A 196 -21.57 -3.02 -2.80
CA ARG A 196 -21.08 -2.74 -4.16
C ARG A 196 -19.57 -2.66 -4.17
N VAL A 197 -18.98 -1.95 -3.21
CA VAL A 197 -17.52 -1.84 -3.07
C VAL A 197 -16.91 -3.20 -2.78
N THR A 198 -17.53 -3.99 -1.90
CA THR A 198 -17.10 -5.36 -1.60
C THR A 198 -17.11 -6.24 -2.85
N CYS A 199 -18.18 -6.20 -3.64
CA CYS A 199 -18.29 -6.95 -4.88
C CYS A 199 -17.18 -6.55 -5.88
N LEU A 200 -16.99 -5.24 -6.10
CA LEU A 200 -15.96 -4.74 -7.01
C LEU A 200 -14.54 -5.11 -6.55
N LEU A 201 -14.27 -5.06 -5.26
CA LEU A 201 -13.00 -5.52 -4.70
C LEU A 201 -12.77 -7.01 -4.95
N LEU A 202 -13.77 -7.85 -4.69
CA LEU A 202 -13.67 -9.30 -4.89
C LEU A 202 -13.40 -9.62 -6.35
N GLU A 203 -14.11 -8.98 -7.30
CA GLU A 203 -13.85 -9.16 -8.72
C GLU A 203 -12.45 -8.66 -9.13
N SER A 204 -12.01 -7.53 -8.60
CA SER A 204 -10.65 -7.03 -8.82
C SER A 204 -9.59 -8.03 -8.33
N LEU A 205 -9.79 -8.62 -7.14
CA LEU A 205 -8.89 -9.64 -6.58
C LEU A 205 -8.88 -10.93 -7.41
N LYS A 206 -10.03 -11.35 -7.96
CA LYS A 206 -10.09 -12.50 -8.89
C LYS A 206 -9.28 -12.23 -10.15
N ILE A 207 -9.40 -11.02 -10.72
CA ILE A 207 -8.61 -10.63 -11.89
C ILE A 207 -7.12 -10.65 -11.55
N LEU A 208 -6.71 -10.04 -10.41
CA LEU A 208 -5.33 -10.08 -9.96
C LEU A 208 -4.79 -11.50 -9.85
N LYS A 209 -5.52 -12.38 -9.17
CA LYS A 209 -5.10 -13.78 -8.98
C LYS A 209 -5.00 -14.56 -10.29
N SER A 210 -5.83 -14.26 -11.29
CA SER A 210 -5.93 -15.03 -12.53
C SER A 210 -5.00 -14.55 -13.63
N LYS A 211 -4.57 -13.28 -13.59
CA LYS A 211 -3.84 -12.61 -14.67
C LYS A 211 -2.49 -12.05 -14.26
N PHE A 212 -2.26 -11.92 -12.93
CA PHE A 212 -1.10 -11.30 -12.33
C PHE A 212 -0.54 -12.14 -11.19
#